data_9ca41e0c8b03a999f4f8b726737d8f07
#
_entry.id   9ca41e0c8b03a999f4f8b726737d8f07
#
_cell.length_a   1.000
_cell.length_b   1.000
_cell.length_c   1.000
_cell.angle_alpha   90.00
_cell.angle_beta   90.00
_cell.angle_gamma   90.00
#
_symmetry.space_group_name_H-M   'P 1'
#
loop_
_entity.id
_entity.type
_entity.pdbx_description
1 polymer ?
#
loop_
_entity_poly.entity_id
_entity_poly.type
_entity_poly.pdbx_seq_one_letter_code
_entity_poly.pdbx_strand_id
1 'polypeptide(L)'
;VARARGEMLKRLIGVLDEHVELPSYQVKEADAETTEAIERAAEIFRSLFGLGMGPLSSVTRIAENAGAVVMRVSGLAPEIDAISFATKRPLIALNGDGRSACRERFGIAHELGHFSLHIGVLTGDRLTETQANRFASALLLPRSTFATVTV
;
A
#
# COMPACT_ATOMS: atom_id res chain seq x y z
N VAL A 1 -16.42 12.01 -12.67
CA VAL A 1 -16.51 10.53 -12.75
C VAL A 1 -15.67 9.88 -11.65
N ALA A 2 -14.38 10.21 -11.44
CA ALA A 2 -13.53 9.61 -10.40
C ALA A 2 -14.05 9.85 -8.97
N ARG A 3 -14.53 11.05 -8.67
CA ARG A 3 -15.08 11.43 -7.35
C ARG A 3 -16.35 10.64 -6.99
N ALA A 4 -17.25 10.46 -7.96
CA ALA A 4 -18.48 9.69 -7.76
C ALA A 4 -18.19 8.20 -7.52
N ARG A 5 -17.20 7.63 -8.20
CA ARG A 5 -16.74 6.26 -7.96
C ARG A 5 -16.10 6.10 -6.59
N GLY A 6 -15.28 7.07 -6.15
CA GLY A 6 -14.69 7.08 -4.81
C GLY A 6 -15.75 7.07 -3.71
N GLU A 7 -16.80 7.85 -3.84
CA GLU A 7 -17.93 7.86 -2.88
C GLU A 7 -18.71 6.55 -2.88
N MET A 8 -18.92 5.94 -4.05
CA MET A 8 -19.55 4.64 -4.15
C MET A 8 -18.72 3.54 -3.47
N LEU A 9 -17.40 3.55 -3.67
CA LEU A 9 -16.48 2.61 -3.05
C LEU A 9 -16.46 2.78 -1.52
N LYS A 10 -16.45 4.01 -1.01
CA LYS A 10 -16.56 4.27 0.43
C LYS A 10 -17.85 3.74 1.04
N ARG A 11 -18.99 3.90 0.35
CA ARG A 11 -20.28 3.34 0.79
C ARG A 11 -20.25 1.81 0.81
N LEU A 12 -19.67 1.19 -0.22
CA LEU A 12 -19.53 -0.27 -0.26
C LEU A 12 -18.72 -0.79 0.92
N ILE A 13 -17.62 -0.12 1.28
CA ILE A 13 -16.83 -0.49 2.46
C ILE A 13 -17.61 -0.32 3.74
N GLY A 14 -18.40 0.74 3.89
CA GLY A 14 -19.28 0.91 5.03
C GLY A 14 -20.23 -0.28 5.21
N VAL A 15 -20.84 -0.74 4.12
CA VAL A 15 -21.72 -1.94 4.12
C VAL A 15 -20.92 -3.21 4.46
N LEU A 16 -19.71 -3.37 3.94
CA LEU A 16 -18.87 -4.53 4.27
C LEU A 16 -18.47 -4.54 5.75
N ASP A 17 -18.07 -3.40 6.30
CA ASP A 17 -17.71 -3.26 7.72
C ASP A 17 -18.88 -3.59 8.67
N GLU A 18 -20.12 -3.38 8.23
CA GLU A 18 -21.33 -3.72 9.02
C GLU A 18 -21.67 -5.21 8.99
N HIS A 19 -21.25 -5.93 7.95
CA HIS A 19 -21.72 -7.31 7.71
C HIS A 19 -20.58 -8.35 7.74
N VAL A 20 -19.31 -7.94 7.74
CA VAL A 20 -18.15 -8.82 7.70
C VAL A 20 -17.13 -8.41 8.76
N GLU A 21 -16.71 -9.35 9.58
CA GLU A 21 -15.58 -9.16 10.48
C GLU A 21 -14.26 -9.17 9.64
N LEU A 22 -13.73 -7.99 9.42
CA LEU A 22 -12.45 -7.81 8.74
C LEU A 22 -11.36 -7.47 9.76
N PRO A 23 -10.09 -7.86 9.54
CA PRO A 23 -8.99 -7.45 10.41
C PRO A 23 -8.95 -5.92 10.57
N SER A 24 -8.70 -5.42 11.77
CA SER A 24 -8.47 -4.00 11.98
C SER A 24 -7.11 -3.61 11.39
N TYR A 25 -7.01 -2.40 10.82
CA TYR A 25 -5.74 -1.91 10.31
C TYR A 25 -4.76 -1.65 11.47
N GLN A 26 -3.61 -2.33 11.44
CA GLN A 26 -2.67 -2.37 12.57
C GLN A 26 -1.37 -1.63 12.33
N VAL A 27 -1.21 -1.00 11.17
CA VAL A 27 0.01 -0.27 10.86
C VAL A 27 0.01 1.07 11.59
N LYS A 28 1.09 1.32 12.33
CA LYS A 28 1.34 2.60 12.99
C LYS A 28 2.13 3.51 12.08
N GLU A 29 1.92 4.81 12.24
CA GLU A 29 2.70 5.82 11.53
C GLU A 29 4.18 5.68 11.84
N ALA A 30 4.99 5.75 10.79
CA ALA A 30 6.44 5.69 10.86
C ALA A 30 7.05 7.02 10.39
N ASP A 31 8.28 7.27 10.82
CA ASP A 31 9.05 8.43 10.40
C ASP A 31 9.41 8.35 8.90
N ALA A 32 9.22 9.45 8.19
CA ALA A 32 9.49 9.61 6.77
C ALA A 32 10.55 10.69 6.47
N GLU A 33 11.23 11.24 7.48
CA GLU A 33 12.15 12.37 7.29
C GLU A 33 13.40 12.00 6.48
N THR A 34 13.91 10.79 6.64
CA THR A 34 15.11 10.32 5.95
C THR A 34 14.86 9.06 5.12
N THR A 35 15.71 8.83 4.13
CA THR A 35 15.67 7.57 3.34
C THR A 35 15.83 6.34 4.22
N GLU A 36 16.74 6.40 5.18
CA GLU A 36 17.02 5.31 6.13
C GLU A 36 15.83 5.04 7.06
N ALA A 37 15.12 6.08 7.48
CA ALA A 37 13.90 5.96 8.28
C ALA A 37 12.79 5.25 7.49
N ILE A 38 12.60 5.62 6.22
CA ILE A 38 11.62 4.99 5.34
C ILE A 38 11.96 3.51 5.07
N GLU A 39 13.22 3.19 4.79
CA GLU A 39 13.67 1.81 4.59
C GLU A 39 13.46 0.97 5.87
N ARG A 40 13.77 1.54 7.03
CA ARG A 40 13.50 0.92 8.33
C ARG A 40 12.01 0.71 8.57
N ALA A 41 11.16 1.66 8.19
CA ALA A 41 9.70 1.51 8.29
C ALA A 41 9.21 0.31 7.47
N ALA A 42 9.74 0.09 6.28
CA ALA A 42 9.41 -1.07 5.45
C ALA A 42 9.90 -2.38 6.09
N GLU A 43 11.08 -2.40 6.71
CA GLU A 43 11.59 -3.57 7.46
C GLU A 43 10.74 -3.87 8.70
N ILE A 44 10.33 -2.84 9.44
CA ILE A 44 9.40 -2.99 10.58
C ILE A 44 8.06 -3.56 10.11
N PHE A 45 7.53 -3.06 8.97
CA PHE A 45 6.32 -3.61 8.37
C PHE A 45 6.49 -5.10 8.05
N ARG A 46 7.59 -5.49 7.42
CA ARG A 46 7.89 -6.91 7.13
C ARG A 46 7.95 -7.75 8.41
N SER A 47 8.58 -7.24 9.44
CA SER A 47 8.68 -7.92 10.74
C SER A 47 7.31 -8.08 11.41
N LEU A 48 6.49 -7.03 11.40
CA LEU A 48 5.15 -7.02 12.00
C LEU A 48 4.24 -8.10 11.40
N PHE A 49 4.34 -8.32 10.08
CA PHE A 49 3.53 -9.31 9.36
C PHE A 49 4.27 -10.63 9.10
N GLY A 50 5.44 -10.86 9.70
CA GLY A 50 6.18 -12.11 9.57
C GLY A 50 6.62 -12.46 8.15
N LEU A 51 6.92 -11.45 7.33
CA LEU A 51 7.18 -11.63 5.89
C LEU A 51 8.59 -12.13 5.57
N GLY A 52 9.50 -12.11 6.56
CA GLY A 52 10.92 -12.38 6.34
C GLY A 52 11.57 -11.37 5.39
N MET A 53 12.77 -11.68 4.90
CA MET A 53 13.55 -10.78 4.04
C MET A 53 13.57 -11.22 2.57
N GLY A 54 12.97 -12.36 2.24
CA GLY A 54 12.87 -12.90 0.90
C GLY A 54 11.78 -12.27 0.03
N PRO A 55 11.60 -12.77 -1.20
CA PRO A 55 10.54 -12.33 -2.10
C PRO A 55 9.15 -12.51 -1.48
N LEU A 56 8.28 -11.54 -1.70
CA LEU A 56 6.89 -11.60 -1.24
C LEU A 56 6.04 -12.40 -2.24
N SER A 57 5.26 -13.37 -1.78
CA SER A 57 4.40 -14.19 -2.66
C SER A 57 3.20 -13.40 -3.17
N SER A 58 2.47 -12.71 -2.30
CA SER A 58 1.28 -11.93 -2.64
C SER A 58 1.21 -10.63 -1.85
N VAL A 59 1.44 -9.50 -2.52
CA VAL A 59 1.33 -8.18 -1.90
C VAL A 59 -0.13 -7.82 -1.59
N THR A 60 -1.08 -8.29 -2.42
CA THR A 60 -2.52 -8.16 -2.15
C THR A 60 -2.89 -8.78 -0.81
N ARG A 61 -2.49 -10.02 -0.59
CA ARG A 61 -2.77 -10.74 0.66
C ARG A 61 -2.12 -10.09 1.88
N ILE A 62 -0.94 -9.52 1.69
CA ILE A 62 -0.24 -8.76 2.74
C ILE A 62 -1.04 -7.51 3.10
N ALA A 63 -1.53 -6.75 2.12
CA ALA A 63 -2.35 -5.57 2.35
C ALA A 63 -3.67 -5.94 3.07
N GLU A 64 -4.33 -7.02 2.66
CA GLU A 64 -5.55 -7.53 3.30
C GLU A 64 -5.30 -7.99 4.74
N ASN A 65 -4.19 -8.68 5.00
CA ASN A 65 -3.79 -9.07 6.36
C ASN A 65 -3.47 -7.85 7.24
N ALA A 66 -2.97 -6.77 6.65
CA ALA A 66 -2.76 -5.50 7.35
C ALA A 66 -4.09 -4.76 7.63
N GLY A 67 -5.20 -5.23 7.11
CA GLY A 67 -6.53 -4.68 7.32
C GLY A 67 -7.02 -3.73 6.22
N ALA A 68 -6.32 -3.64 5.09
CA ALA A 68 -6.79 -2.90 3.93
C ALA A 68 -7.80 -3.74 3.12
N VAL A 69 -8.68 -3.07 2.39
CA VAL A 69 -9.51 -3.70 1.36
C VAL A 69 -8.88 -3.42 0.00
N VAL A 70 -8.62 -4.47 -0.77
CA VAL A 70 -8.04 -4.34 -2.12
C VAL A 70 -9.10 -4.74 -3.14
N MET A 71 -9.36 -3.88 -4.11
CA MET A 71 -10.31 -4.15 -5.19
C MET A 71 -9.80 -3.69 -6.55
N ARG A 72 -10.31 -4.28 -7.62
CA ARG A 72 -10.05 -3.84 -8.99
C ARG A 72 -11.20 -2.99 -9.50
N VAL A 73 -10.86 -1.89 -10.15
CA VAL A 73 -11.81 -0.94 -10.71
C VAL A 73 -11.42 -0.64 -12.16
N SER A 74 -12.35 -0.82 -13.08
CA SER A 74 -12.15 -0.45 -14.48
C SER A 74 -12.42 1.04 -14.72
N GLY A 75 -11.77 1.62 -15.73
CA GLY A 75 -11.98 3.00 -16.16
C GLY A 75 -11.33 4.04 -15.26
N LEU A 76 -10.25 3.69 -14.59
CA LEU A 76 -9.30 4.67 -14.06
C LEU A 76 -8.46 5.24 -15.21
N ALA A 77 -7.89 6.45 -15.00
CA ALA A 77 -6.99 7.04 -15.98
C ALA A 77 -5.80 6.12 -16.27
N PRO A 78 -5.29 6.05 -17.51
CA PRO A 78 -4.21 5.15 -17.90
C PRO A 78 -2.90 5.35 -17.10
N GLU A 79 -2.69 6.55 -16.56
CA GLU A 79 -1.51 6.91 -15.76
C GLU A 79 -1.59 6.37 -14.33
N ILE A 80 -2.79 6.00 -13.87
CA ILE A 80 -3.05 5.57 -12.49
C ILE A 80 -2.96 4.05 -12.43
N ASP A 81 -2.04 3.52 -11.64
CA ASP A 81 -1.91 2.09 -11.36
C ASP A 81 -2.77 1.65 -10.18
N ALA A 82 -2.81 2.46 -9.13
CA ALA A 82 -3.62 2.29 -7.94
C ALA A 82 -3.99 3.65 -7.36
N ILE A 83 -5.05 3.71 -6.56
CA ILE A 83 -5.40 4.85 -5.70
C ILE A 83 -5.85 4.32 -4.35
N SER A 84 -5.52 5.04 -3.30
CA SER A 84 -6.01 4.71 -1.98
C SER A 84 -6.94 5.76 -1.39
N PHE A 85 -7.77 5.31 -0.46
CA PHE A 85 -8.67 6.15 0.28
C PHE A 85 -8.47 5.87 1.78
N ALA A 86 -8.06 6.92 2.52
CA ALA A 86 -8.00 6.88 3.97
C ALA A 86 -9.43 6.98 4.53
N THR A 87 -10.07 5.86 4.69
CA THR A 87 -11.35 5.72 5.37
C THR A 87 -11.11 5.05 6.72
N LYS A 88 -12.16 4.78 7.50
CA LYS A 88 -12.05 3.99 8.74
C LYS A 88 -11.29 2.68 8.51
N ARG A 89 -11.39 2.12 7.31
CA ARG A 89 -10.61 1.00 6.80
C ARG A 89 -9.92 1.41 5.51
N PRO A 90 -8.59 1.30 5.39
CA PRO A 90 -7.88 1.65 4.17
C PRO A 90 -8.41 0.88 2.96
N LEU A 91 -8.69 1.58 1.87
CA LEU A 91 -9.11 1.01 0.60
C LEU A 91 -8.04 1.26 -0.46
N ILE A 92 -7.62 0.22 -1.14
CA ILE A 92 -6.76 0.28 -2.32
C ILE A 92 -7.55 -0.15 -3.54
N ALA A 93 -7.78 0.77 -4.46
CA ALA A 93 -8.41 0.51 -5.74
C ALA A 93 -7.34 0.37 -6.84
N LEU A 94 -7.18 -0.82 -7.38
CA LEU A 94 -6.26 -1.12 -8.48
C LEU A 94 -6.91 -0.82 -9.82
N ASN A 95 -6.14 -0.30 -10.76
CA ASN A 95 -6.60 -0.19 -12.14
C ASN A 95 -6.69 -1.59 -12.77
N GLY A 96 -7.93 -2.02 -13.06
CA GLY A 96 -8.22 -3.32 -13.66
C GLY A 96 -7.90 -3.42 -15.14
N ASP A 97 -7.52 -2.32 -15.81
CA ASP A 97 -7.37 -2.24 -17.24
C ASP A 97 -5.96 -2.63 -17.70
N GLY A 98 -5.66 -3.93 -17.74
CA GLY A 98 -4.50 -4.48 -18.45
C GLY A 98 -3.13 -4.20 -17.81
N ARG A 99 -3.04 -4.08 -16.50
CA ARG A 99 -1.76 -3.86 -15.80
C ARG A 99 -0.96 -5.15 -15.66
N SER A 100 0.37 -5.04 -15.76
CA SER A 100 1.25 -6.15 -15.45
C SER A 100 1.24 -6.44 -13.95
N ALA A 101 1.48 -7.71 -13.58
CA ALA A 101 1.58 -8.11 -12.19
C ALA A 101 2.64 -7.31 -11.40
N CYS A 102 3.74 -6.92 -12.05
CA CYS A 102 4.78 -6.10 -11.40
C CYS A 102 4.26 -4.70 -11.05
N ARG A 103 3.49 -4.06 -11.93
CA ARG A 103 2.90 -2.75 -11.68
C ARG A 103 1.83 -2.82 -10.59
N GLU A 104 0.99 -3.84 -10.59
CA GLU A 104 0.00 -4.04 -9.52
C GLU A 104 0.69 -4.22 -8.16
N ARG A 105 1.72 -5.07 -8.10
CA ARG A 105 2.50 -5.30 -6.86
C ARG A 105 3.13 -4.01 -6.34
N PHE A 106 3.74 -3.24 -7.23
CA PHE A 106 4.35 -1.97 -6.85
C PHE A 106 3.28 -0.95 -6.42
N GLY A 107 2.17 -0.86 -7.13
CA GLY A 107 1.05 0.01 -6.77
C GLY A 107 0.49 -0.28 -5.37
N ILE A 108 0.25 -1.55 -5.03
CA ILE A 108 -0.20 -1.92 -3.68
C ILE A 108 0.84 -1.55 -2.62
N ALA A 109 2.12 -1.85 -2.87
CA ALA A 109 3.20 -1.52 -1.94
C ALA A 109 3.36 0.00 -1.76
N HIS A 110 3.14 0.79 -2.81
CA HIS A 110 3.12 2.25 -2.78
C HIS A 110 1.99 2.78 -1.88
N GLU A 111 0.78 2.26 -2.05
CA GLU A 111 -0.36 2.66 -1.22
C GLU A 111 -0.17 2.25 0.26
N LEU A 112 0.44 1.09 0.51
CA LEU A 112 0.87 0.70 1.87
C LEU A 112 1.90 1.69 2.44
N GLY A 113 2.76 2.26 1.59
CA GLY A 113 3.68 3.34 1.97
C GLY A 113 2.93 4.57 2.46
N HIS A 114 1.91 5.02 1.73
CA HIS A 114 1.08 6.13 2.18
C HIS A 114 0.39 5.84 3.52
N PHE A 115 -0.14 4.65 3.71
CA PHE A 115 -0.77 4.26 4.97
C PHE A 115 0.21 4.08 6.14
N SER A 116 1.50 3.90 5.86
CA SER A 116 2.54 3.74 6.88
C SER A 116 3.25 5.05 7.24
N LEU A 117 3.36 5.98 6.29
CA LEU A 117 4.19 7.19 6.43
C LEU A 117 3.37 8.49 6.50
N HIS A 118 2.14 8.50 6.02
CA HIS A 118 1.39 9.73 5.77
C HIS A 118 -0.01 9.72 6.41
N ILE A 119 -0.12 9.19 7.62
CA ILE A 119 -1.40 9.17 8.35
C ILE A 119 -1.83 10.60 8.67
N GLY A 120 -3.01 10.99 8.19
CA GLY A 120 -3.54 12.34 8.41
C GLY A 120 -2.87 13.46 7.61
N VAL A 121 -1.97 13.11 6.69
CA VAL A 121 -1.29 14.06 5.80
C VAL A 121 -1.94 14.00 4.41
N LEU A 122 -2.09 15.17 3.76
CA LEU A 122 -2.48 15.22 2.36
C LEU A 122 -1.33 14.68 1.50
N THR A 123 -1.63 13.69 0.69
CA THR A 123 -0.69 13.04 -0.23
C THR A 123 -0.91 13.53 -1.67
N GLY A 124 0.02 13.20 -2.57
CA GLY A 124 -0.05 13.54 -3.98
C GLY A 124 0.92 14.66 -4.40
N ASP A 125 1.66 15.22 -3.46
CA ASP A 125 2.79 16.08 -3.79
C ASP A 125 4.07 15.25 -4.07
N ARG A 126 5.07 15.87 -4.67
CA ARG A 126 6.31 15.20 -5.06
C ARG A 126 7.04 14.54 -3.90
N LEU A 127 6.97 15.10 -2.71
CA LEU A 127 7.68 14.57 -1.54
C LEU A 127 7.01 13.29 -1.06
N THR A 128 5.71 13.32 -0.78
CA THR A 128 4.95 12.16 -0.30
C THR A 128 4.97 11.01 -1.32
N GLU A 129 4.89 11.31 -2.62
CA GLU A 129 5.01 10.30 -3.68
C GLU A 129 6.41 9.66 -3.72
N THR A 130 7.47 10.45 -3.54
CA THR A 130 8.84 9.93 -3.49
C THR A 130 9.07 9.04 -2.27
N GLN A 131 8.53 9.42 -1.12
CA GLN A 131 8.60 8.65 0.12
C GLN A 131 7.84 7.31 -0.01
N ALA A 132 6.62 7.34 -0.56
CA ALA A 132 5.84 6.13 -0.82
C ALA A 132 6.53 5.19 -1.82
N ASN A 133 7.14 5.71 -2.88
CA ASN A 133 7.93 4.93 -3.83
C ASN A 133 9.15 4.28 -3.16
N ARG A 134 9.83 5.01 -2.25
CA ARG A 134 10.96 4.47 -1.51
C ARG A 134 10.53 3.34 -0.57
N PHE A 135 9.43 3.53 0.14
CA PHE A 135 8.85 2.50 0.98
C PHE A 135 8.49 1.25 0.17
N ALA A 136 7.79 1.41 -0.96
CA ALA A 136 7.42 0.31 -1.86
C ALA A 136 8.64 -0.48 -2.32
N SER A 137 9.69 0.23 -2.74
CA SER A 137 10.96 -0.40 -3.17
C SER A 137 11.60 -1.20 -2.04
N ALA A 138 11.69 -0.64 -0.84
CA ALA A 138 12.26 -1.30 0.33
C ALA A 138 11.40 -2.47 0.83
N LEU A 139 10.06 -2.34 0.74
CA LEU A 139 9.14 -3.42 1.08
C LEU A 139 9.29 -4.62 0.13
N LEU A 140 9.37 -4.37 -1.18
CA LEU A 140 9.45 -5.43 -2.19
C LEU A 140 10.87 -6.03 -2.28
N LEU A 141 11.90 -5.20 -2.11
CA LEU A 141 13.31 -5.55 -2.27
C LEU A 141 14.14 -4.95 -1.13
N PRO A 142 14.14 -5.58 0.06
CA PRO A 142 14.89 -5.07 1.19
C PRO A 142 16.40 -4.99 0.90
N ARG A 143 17.01 -3.86 1.21
CA ARG A 143 18.43 -3.62 0.93
C ARG A 143 19.36 -4.63 1.61
N SER A 144 19.00 -5.06 2.82
CA SER A 144 19.74 -6.08 3.57
C SER A 144 19.83 -7.42 2.84
N THR A 145 18.87 -7.76 1.99
CA THR A 145 18.90 -8.99 1.18
C THR A 145 20.00 -8.94 0.12
N PHE A 146 20.27 -7.77 -0.45
CA PHE A 146 21.32 -7.62 -1.49
C PHE A 146 22.73 -7.53 -0.92
N ALA A 147 22.87 -7.03 0.31
CA ALA A 147 24.18 -6.97 0.97
C ALA A 147 24.76 -8.35 1.30
N THR A 148 23.92 -9.38 1.37
CA THR A 148 24.32 -10.77 1.69
C THR A 148 24.69 -11.60 0.44
N VAL A 149 24.44 -11.09 -0.77
CA VAL A 149 24.68 -11.82 -2.02
C VAL A 149 26.02 -11.45 -2.66
N THR A 150 26.77 -10.51 -2.07
CA THR A 150 28.09 -10.10 -2.56
C THR A 150 29.17 -10.92 -1.84
N VAL A 151 29.34 -12.18 -2.26
CA VAL A 151 30.54 -12.99 -2.00
C VAL A 151 30.98 -13.60 -3.31
#